data_e1cf89f43488332f5049c87fd619864d
#
_entry.id   e1cf89f43488332f5049c87fd619864d
#
_cell.length_a   1.000
_cell.length_b   1.000
_cell.length_c   1.000
_cell.angle_alpha   90.00
_cell.angle_beta   90.00
_cell.angle_gamma   90.00
#
_symmetry.space_group_name_H-M   'P 1'
#
loop_
_entity.id
_entity.type
_entity.pdbx_description
1 polymer ?
#
loop_
_entity_poly.entity_id
_entity_poly.type
_entity_poly.pdbx_seq_one_letter_code
_entity_poly.pdbx_strand_id
1 'polypeptide(L)'
;MRPRLAELSKDLSIYVITADTHGTAAKKCEGLPLQVLTFPTTEVGAIKAQEARKCVGGVITIGNGFNDIQMSDAADLSICVMGKEGCCGALLQHCDVVVTSIDDALDLLLKTGRLRATLRT
;
A
#
# COMPACT_ATOMS: atom_id res chain seq x y z
N MET A 1 -8.36 10.43 -5.04
CA MET A 1 -7.41 9.91 -4.03
C MET A 1 -7.33 10.76 -2.77
N ARG A 2 -7.14 12.07 -2.87
CA ARG A 2 -7.00 12.95 -1.70
C ARG A 2 -8.17 12.89 -0.70
N PRO A 3 -9.45 12.95 -1.13
CA PRO A 3 -10.55 12.86 -0.17
C PRO A 3 -10.60 11.52 0.57
N ARG A 4 -10.25 10.44 -0.12
CA ARG A 4 -10.22 9.09 0.45
C ARG A 4 -9.13 8.96 1.51
N LEU A 5 -7.95 9.52 1.23
CA LEU A 5 -6.83 9.51 2.18
C LEU A 5 -7.16 10.33 3.43
N ALA A 6 -7.79 11.49 3.27
CA ALA A 6 -8.20 12.32 4.39
C ALA A 6 -9.19 11.57 5.30
N GLU A 7 -10.14 10.86 4.73
CA GLU A 7 -11.10 10.08 5.50
C GLU A 7 -10.44 8.91 6.23
N LEU A 8 -9.58 8.16 5.55
CA LEU A 8 -8.86 7.02 6.14
C LEU A 8 -7.91 7.46 7.25
N SER A 9 -7.29 8.64 7.13
CA SER A 9 -6.31 9.11 8.11
C SER A 9 -6.92 9.37 9.50
N LYS A 10 -8.24 9.46 9.60
CA LYS A 10 -8.93 9.61 10.88
C LYS A 10 -8.77 8.35 11.74
N ASP A 11 -8.66 7.18 11.11
CA ASP A 11 -8.61 5.89 11.80
C ASP A 11 -7.28 5.16 11.59
N LEU A 12 -6.49 5.54 10.60
CA LEU A 12 -5.27 4.83 10.20
C LEU A 12 -4.08 5.79 10.08
N SER A 13 -2.91 5.31 10.46
CA SER A 13 -1.65 5.98 10.14
C SER A 13 -1.23 5.54 8.74
N ILE A 14 -0.96 6.50 7.85
CA ILE A 14 -0.68 6.24 6.45
C ILE A 14 0.77 6.56 6.13
N TYR A 15 1.46 5.62 5.48
CA TYR A 15 2.86 5.75 5.08
C TYR A 15 3.02 5.45 3.60
N VAL A 16 3.86 6.22 2.92
CA VAL A 16 4.32 5.92 1.57
C VAL A 16 5.80 5.60 1.66
N ILE A 17 6.19 4.40 1.23
CA ILE A 17 7.58 3.95 1.25
C ILE A 17 8.06 3.83 -0.19
N THR A 18 9.12 4.53 -0.52
CA THR A 18 9.60 4.62 -1.90
C THR A 18 11.12 4.62 -1.96
N ALA A 19 11.66 4.14 -3.08
CA ALA A 19 13.07 4.27 -3.41
C ALA A 19 13.37 5.56 -4.20
N ASP A 20 12.38 6.39 -4.44
CA ASP A 20 12.54 7.65 -5.17
C ASP A 20 13.36 8.67 -4.38
N THR A 21 14.59 8.87 -4.79
CA THR A 21 15.53 9.79 -4.14
C THR A 21 15.47 11.22 -4.69
N HIS A 22 14.65 11.46 -5.71
CA HIS A 22 14.53 12.77 -6.36
C HIS A 22 13.49 13.69 -5.73
N GLY A 23 12.81 13.22 -4.68
CA GLY A 23 11.80 14.00 -3.99
C GLY A 23 10.46 14.08 -4.73
N THR A 24 10.30 13.36 -5.83
CA THR A 24 9.08 13.40 -6.64
C THR A 24 7.87 12.88 -5.84
N ALA A 25 8.05 11.80 -5.10
CA ALA A 25 6.99 11.22 -4.28
C ALA A 25 6.59 12.18 -3.15
N ALA A 26 7.57 12.81 -2.48
CA ALA A 26 7.29 13.79 -1.43
C ALA A 26 6.51 14.98 -1.98
N LYS A 27 6.85 15.46 -3.18
CA LYS A 27 6.11 16.55 -3.83
C LYS A 27 4.68 16.17 -4.16
N LYS A 28 4.48 14.97 -4.72
CA LYS A 28 3.13 14.49 -5.09
C LYS A 28 2.25 14.29 -3.85
N CYS A 29 2.85 14.00 -2.71
CA CYS A 29 2.16 13.75 -1.46
C CYS A 29 2.06 14.99 -0.56
N GLU A 30 2.57 16.13 -1.03
CA GLU A 30 2.56 17.37 -0.26
C GLU A 30 1.12 17.76 0.12
N GLY A 31 0.92 18.08 1.39
CA GLY A 31 -0.40 18.43 1.91
C GLY A 31 -1.32 17.24 2.19
N LEU A 32 -0.89 16.02 1.93
CA LEU A 32 -1.69 14.82 2.25
C LEU A 32 -1.41 14.37 3.70
N PRO A 33 -2.41 13.78 4.38
CA PRO A 33 -2.28 13.34 5.77
C PRO A 33 -1.54 11.99 5.86
N LEU A 34 -0.28 11.97 5.43
CA LEU A 34 0.55 10.77 5.42
C LEU A 34 2.02 11.13 5.57
N GLN A 35 2.85 10.13 5.83
CA GLN A 35 4.29 10.28 5.91
C GLN A 35 4.93 9.60 4.72
N VAL A 36 5.93 10.25 4.11
CA VAL A 36 6.71 9.68 3.01
C VAL A 36 8.08 9.29 3.55
N LEU A 37 8.41 8.01 3.40
CA LEU A 37 9.71 7.46 3.81
C LEU A 37 10.48 7.07 2.55
N THR A 38 11.63 7.68 2.34
CA THR A 38 12.47 7.45 1.17
C THR A 38 13.76 6.74 1.56
N PHE A 39 14.08 5.65 0.87
CA PHE A 39 15.27 4.86 1.12
C PHE A 39 16.02 4.65 -0.21
N PRO A 40 17.21 5.27 -0.39
CA PRO A 40 17.96 5.16 -1.63
C PRO A 40 18.75 3.85 -1.72
N THR A 41 18.06 2.73 -1.93
CA THR A 41 18.70 1.43 -1.89
C THR A 41 18.05 0.46 -2.86
N THR A 42 18.86 -0.50 -3.33
CA THR A 42 18.37 -1.62 -4.11
C THR A 42 17.63 -2.65 -3.24
N GLU A 43 17.72 -2.53 -1.92
CA GLU A 43 17.07 -3.44 -0.96
C GLU A 43 15.75 -2.89 -0.41
N VAL A 44 15.07 -2.06 -1.19
CA VAL A 44 13.83 -1.40 -0.76
C VAL A 44 12.74 -2.41 -0.36
N GLY A 45 12.72 -3.59 -0.98
CA GLY A 45 11.76 -4.64 -0.61
C GLY A 45 11.90 -5.09 0.83
N ALA A 46 13.13 -5.34 1.29
CA ALA A 46 13.39 -5.72 2.67
C ALA A 46 13.06 -4.56 3.63
N ILE A 47 13.38 -3.34 3.24
CA ILE A 47 13.10 -2.14 4.04
C ILE A 47 11.59 -1.92 4.18
N LYS A 48 10.83 -2.09 3.11
CA LYS A 48 9.36 -2.00 3.16
C LYS A 48 8.78 -3.00 4.14
N ALA A 49 9.29 -4.24 4.13
CA ALA A 49 8.86 -5.27 5.07
C ALA A 49 9.20 -4.91 6.52
N GLN A 50 10.40 -4.37 6.76
CA GLN A 50 10.80 -3.92 8.10
C GLN A 50 9.89 -2.81 8.62
N GLU A 51 9.58 -1.82 7.78
CA GLU A 51 8.68 -0.74 8.16
C GLU A 51 7.26 -1.25 8.46
N ALA A 52 6.79 -2.22 7.67
CA ALA A 52 5.49 -2.84 7.92
C ALA A 52 5.45 -3.55 9.27
N ARG A 53 6.52 -4.26 9.63
CA ARG A 53 6.61 -4.98 10.91
C ARG A 53 6.65 -4.07 12.13
N LYS A 54 7.04 -2.79 11.96
CA LYS A 54 7.06 -1.81 13.04
C LYS A 54 5.66 -1.31 13.39
N CYS A 55 4.68 -1.53 12.53
CA CYS A 55 3.31 -1.07 12.77
C CYS A 55 2.68 -1.88 13.91
N VAL A 56 2.02 -1.18 14.82
CA VAL A 56 1.33 -1.79 15.95
C VAL A 56 -0.17 -1.85 15.68
N GLY A 57 -0.80 -2.96 16.03
CA GLY A 57 -2.25 -3.11 15.88
C GLY A 57 -2.70 -3.66 14.55
N GLY A 58 -1.78 -4.11 13.72
CA GLY A 58 -2.07 -4.65 12.41
C GLY A 58 -1.62 -3.74 11.29
N VAL A 59 -1.38 -4.31 10.12
CA VAL A 59 -0.88 -3.57 8.97
C VAL A 59 -1.59 -3.99 7.68
N ILE A 60 -1.94 -2.97 6.88
CA ILE A 60 -2.50 -3.13 5.55
C ILE A 60 -1.46 -2.61 4.56
N THR A 61 -1.16 -3.41 3.54
CA THR A 61 -0.20 -3.01 2.52
C THR A 61 -0.88 -2.90 1.16
N ILE A 62 -0.40 -1.95 0.36
CA ILE A 62 -0.87 -1.74 -1.02
C ILE A 62 0.37 -1.61 -1.89
N GLY A 63 0.46 -2.43 -2.93
CA GLY A 63 1.62 -2.42 -3.80
C GLY A 63 1.31 -2.95 -5.19
N ASN A 64 2.29 -2.86 -6.11
CA ASN A 64 2.15 -3.32 -7.48
C ASN A 64 3.43 -3.94 -8.05
N GLY A 65 4.54 -3.88 -7.33
CA GLY A 65 5.84 -4.26 -7.85
C GLY A 65 6.48 -5.45 -7.12
N PHE A 66 7.54 -5.96 -7.72
CA PHE A 66 8.32 -7.07 -7.16
C PHE A 66 8.85 -6.73 -5.75
N ASN A 67 9.25 -5.48 -5.52
CA ASN A 67 9.78 -5.07 -4.23
C ASN A 67 8.71 -4.95 -3.14
N ASP A 68 7.43 -5.21 -3.46
CA ASP A 68 6.34 -5.20 -2.48
C ASP A 68 6.00 -6.59 -1.94
N ILE A 69 6.64 -7.65 -2.48
CA ILE A 69 6.34 -9.03 -2.07
C ILE A 69 6.61 -9.26 -0.57
N GLN A 70 7.77 -8.87 -0.10
CA GLN A 70 8.13 -9.08 1.31
C GLN A 70 7.22 -8.27 2.25
N MET A 71 6.86 -7.06 1.85
CA MET A 71 5.94 -6.22 2.60
C MET A 71 4.55 -6.87 2.66
N SER A 72 4.07 -7.42 1.54
CA SER A 72 2.78 -8.11 1.48
C SER A 72 2.76 -9.32 2.40
N ASP A 73 3.85 -10.09 2.45
CA ASP A 73 3.96 -11.25 3.34
C ASP A 73 3.93 -10.86 4.82
N ALA A 74 4.37 -9.64 5.15
CA ALA A 74 4.37 -9.13 6.51
C ALA A 74 3.02 -8.49 6.90
N ALA A 75 2.09 -8.35 5.98
CA ALA A 75 0.83 -7.66 6.20
C ALA A 75 -0.24 -8.58 6.78
N ASP A 76 -1.17 -8.00 7.53
CA ASP A 76 -2.41 -8.67 7.93
C ASP A 76 -3.41 -8.69 6.77
N LEU A 77 -3.38 -7.65 5.93
CA LEU A 77 -4.15 -7.57 4.70
C LEU A 77 -3.28 -6.93 3.63
N SER A 78 -3.14 -7.59 2.49
CA SER A 78 -2.35 -7.05 1.37
C SER A 78 -3.22 -6.90 0.13
N ILE A 79 -3.11 -5.74 -0.52
CA ILE A 79 -3.85 -5.37 -1.71
C ILE A 79 -2.86 -5.10 -2.85
N CYS A 80 -3.07 -5.77 -3.98
CA CYS A 80 -2.30 -5.51 -5.19
C CYS A 80 -3.10 -4.59 -6.11
N VAL A 81 -2.45 -3.55 -6.61
CA VAL A 81 -3.05 -2.64 -7.59
C VAL A 81 -2.52 -2.99 -8.98
N MET A 82 -3.42 -3.44 -9.84
CA MET A 82 -3.12 -3.69 -11.24
C MET A 82 -3.58 -2.48 -12.06
N GLY A 83 -2.73 -1.44 -12.07
CA GLY A 83 -3.04 -0.19 -12.78
C GLY A 83 -2.64 -0.24 -14.25
N LYS A 84 -2.49 0.95 -14.85
CA LYS A 84 -2.11 1.07 -16.26
C LYS A 84 -0.77 0.44 -16.60
N GLU A 85 0.14 0.39 -15.64
CA GLU A 85 1.45 -0.24 -15.79
C GLU A 85 1.41 -1.75 -15.52
N GLY A 86 0.24 -2.27 -15.16
CA GLY A 86 0.10 -3.63 -14.70
C GLY A 86 0.59 -3.79 -13.26
N CYS A 87 0.90 -5.02 -12.89
CA CYS A 87 1.58 -5.31 -11.63
C CYS A 87 2.51 -6.50 -11.84
N CYS A 88 3.47 -6.66 -10.92
CA CYS A 88 4.37 -7.82 -10.97
C CYS A 88 3.57 -9.11 -10.78
N GLY A 89 3.66 -10.04 -11.73
CA GLY A 89 2.91 -11.30 -11.67
C GLY A 89 3.20 -12.12 -10.42
N ALA A 90 4.46 -12.11 -9.95
CA ALA A 90 4.84 -12.83 -8.74
C ALA A 90 4.14 -12.28 -7.50
N LEU A 91 3.83 -10.99 -7.47
CA LEU A 91 3.15 -10.36 -6.33
C LEU A 91 1.72 -10.88 -6.15
N LEU A 92 1.05 -11.27 -7.21
CA LEU A 92 -0.34 -11.74 -7.14
C LEU A 92 -0.54 -12.90 -6.17
N GLN A 93 0.46 -13.76 -6.03
CA GLN A 93 0.38 -14.92 -5.14
C GLN A 93 0.54 -14.54 -3.66
N HIS A 94 0.98 -13.33 -3.38
CA HIS A 94 1.25 -12.83 -2.03
C HIS A 94 0.19 -11.83 -1.54
N CYS A 95 -0.81 -11.54 -2.36
CA CYS A 95 -1.84 -10.57 -2.03
C CYS A 95 -3.17 -11.24 -1.73
N ASP A 96 -3.93 -10.66 -0.80
CA ASP A 96 -5.27 -11.13 -0.45
C ASP A 96 -6.31 -10.62 -1.44
N VAL A 97 -6.11 -9.43 -1.98
CA VAL A 97 -7.07 -8.75 -2.86
C VAL A 97 -6.32 -8.10 -4.02
N VAL A 98 -6.92 -8.12 -5.21
CA VAL A 98 -6.42 -7.43 -6.39
C VAL A 98 -7.47 -6.41 -6.84
N VAL A 99 -7.04 -5.18 -7.07
CA VAL A 99 -7.90 -4.11 -7.59
C VAL A 99 -7.22 -3.47 -8.80
N THR A 100 -7.98 -2.66 -9.54
CA THR A 100 -7.49 -2.07 -10.81
C THR A 100 -7.09 -0.60 -10.67
N SER A 101 -7.26 -0.01 -9.50
CA SER A 101 -6.81 1.36 -9.24
C SER A 101 -6.55 1.56 -7.76
N ILE A 102 -5.72 2.58 -7.43
CA ILE A 102 -5.49 2.95 -6.04
C ILE A 102 -6.78 3.44 -5.37
N ASP A 103 -7.63 4.14 -6.12
CA ASP A 103 -8.91 4.61 -5.59
C ASP A 103 -9.81 3.44 -5.20
N ASP A 104 -9.83 2.36 -5.98
CA ASP A 104 -10.57 1.15 -5.64
C ASP A 104 -10.04 0.50 -4.37
N ALA A 105 -8.71 0.47 -4.19
CA ALA A 105 -8.09 -0.04 -2.98
C ALA A 105 -8.54 0.75 -1.75
N LEU A 106 -8.51 2.08 -1.84
CA LEU A 106 -8.90 2.95 -0.74
C LEU A 106 -10.40 2.83 -0.45
N ASP A 107 -11.23 2.68 -1.48
CA ASP A 107 -12.67 2.48 -1.30
C ASP A 107 -12.99 1.18 -0.56
N LEU A 108 -12.23 0.11 -0.80
CA LEU A 108 -12.42 -1.13 -0.05
C LEU A 108 -12.20 -0.93 1.45
N LEU A 109 -11.22 -0.11 1.82
CA LEU A 109 -10.93 0.18 3.21
C LEU A 109 -11.99 1.10 3.84
N LEU A 110 -12.58 1.99 3.03
CA LEU A 110 -13.67 2.88 3.48
C LEU A 110 -15.02 2.15 3.53
N LYS A 111 -15.22 1.18 2.64
CA LYS A 111 -16.49 0.45 2.49
C LYS A 111 -16.26 -1.02 2.81
N THR A 112 -16.17 -1.33 4.09
CA THR A 112 -15.81 -2.67 4.56
C THR A 112 -16.74 -3.78 4.08
N GLY A 113 -17.97 -3.46 3.72
CA GLY A 113 -18.89 -4.44 3.15
C GLY A 113 -18.42 -5.02 1.83
N ARG A 114 -17.78 -4.20 0.97
CA ARG A 114 -17.19 -4.66 -0.29
C ARG A 114 -16.02 -5.60 -0.05
N LEU A 115 -15.18 -5.26 0.93
CA LEU A 115 -14.02 -6.07 1.27
C LEU A 115 -14.46 -7.43 1.82
N ARG A 116 -15.47 -7.46 2.69
CA ARG A 116 -16.02 -8.71 3.22
C ARG A 116 -16.55 -9.61 2.10
N ALA A 117 -17.24 -9.02 1.12
CA ALA A 117 -17.75 -9.78 -0.01
C ALA A 117 -16.62 -10.41 -0.84
N THR A 118 -15.52 -9.67 -1.02
CA THR A 118 -14.36 -10.14 -1.78
C THR A 118 -13.64 -11.30 -1.07
N LEU A 119 -13.49 -11.22 0.25
CA LEU A 119 -12.73 -12.19 1.04
C LEU A 119 -13.56 -13.37 1.55
N ARG A 120 -14.86 -13.33 1.37
CA ARG A 120 -15.77 -14.38 1.85
C ARG A 120 -15.54 -15.68 1.10
N THR A 121 -15.41 -16.76 1.83
CA THR A 121 -15.28 -18.12 1.29
C THR A 121 -16.65 -18.79 1.11
#